data_2d9e18288860bfc662ea81d784166b68
#
_entry.id   2d9e18288860bfc662ea81d784166b68
#
_cell.length_a   1.000
_cell.length_b   1.000
_cell.length_c   1.000
_cell.angle_alpha   90.00
_cell.angle_beta   90.00
_cell.angle_gamma   90.00
#
_symmetry.space_group_name_H-M   'P 1'
#
loop_
_entity.id
_entity.type
_entity.pdbx_description
1 polymer ?
#
loop_
_entity_poly.entity_id
_entity_poly.type
_entity_poly.pdbx_seq_one_letter_code
_entity_poly.pdbx_strand_id
1 'polypeptide(L)'
;MRVHGKIKILRRTHVNEITQQSAREMLKADFKGLCGYCGKNGVGLRKRFHVDHFVPRNLDKDRVKDYSNFVWSCPKCNLIKSDQWPTKNKAVPYQGDVGFVDPASSEFDLHLFRNQNGRIEGKTELGKQMCRLLNFHLRKTELFWKVDQLRQQIEEMRRKHVEGSLSLDGYRYYVEADIMLNRILDAMYIEKE
;
A
#
# COMPACT_ATOMS: atom_id res chain seq x y z
N MET A 1 -9.43 9.50 4.84
CA MET A 1 -9.33 8.12 5.41
C MET A 1 -7.88 7.68 5.48
N ARG A 2 -7.55 6.55 6.15
CA ARG A 2 -6.18 6.00 6.17
C ARG A 2 -5.71 5.63 4.76
N VAL A 3 -4.39 5.60 4.55
CA VAL A 3 -3.79 5.14 3.28
C VAL A 3 -4.25 3.71 2.93
N HIS A 4 -4.40 2.86 3.93
CA HIS A 4 -4.84 1.46 3.81
C HIS A 4 -6.35 1.26 4.03
N GLY A 5 -7.14 2.33 4.01
CA GLY A 5 -8.59 2.30 4.24
C GLY A 5 -8.96 1.89 5.66
N LYS A 6 -9.81 0.89 5.78
CA LYS A 6 -10.23 0.34 7.10
C LYS A 6 -9.16 -0.57 7.73
N ILE A 7 -8.16 -1.00 6.95
CA ILE A 7 -7.13 -1.95 7.40
C ILE A 7 -6.07 -1.20 8.20
N LYS A 8 -5.72 -1.73 9.37
CA LYS A 8 -4.56 -1.33 10.15
C LYS A 8 -3.43 -2.31 9.87
N ILE A 9 -2.29 -1.79 9.42
CA ILE A 9 -1.09 -2.60 9.25
C ILE A 9 -0.48 -2.84 10.62
N LEU A 10 -0.15 -4.09 10.91
CA LEU A 10 0.49 -4.50 12.16
C LEU A 10 1.56 -5.53 11.85
N ARG A 11 2.81 -5.12 11.95
CA ARG A 11 3.95 -6.03 11.84
C ARG A 11 4.06 -6.82 13.15
N ARG A 12 4.18 -8.14 13.07
CA ARG A 12 4.42 -8.99 14.24
C ARG A 12 5.76 -8.67 14.88
N THR A 13 5.85 -8.89 16.18
CA THR A 13 7.04 -8.70 16.99
C THR A 13 7.70 -10.05 17.29
N HIS A 14 8.91 -10.03 17.86
CA HIS A 14 9.64 -11.21 18.32
C HIS A 14 9.88 -12.28 17.23
N VAL A 15 10.17 -11.81 16.02
CA VAL A 15 10.63 -12.66 14.92
C VAL A 15 12.15 -12.73 14.98
N ASN A 16 12.72 -13.92 15.04
CA ASN A 16 14.17 -14.15 14.95
C ASN A 16 14.69 -13.64 13.60
N GLU A 17 16.00 -13.52 13.47
CA GLU A 17 16.64 -13.17 12.19
C GLU A 17 16.11 -14.07 11.07
N ILE A 18 15.68 -13.42 9.98
CA ILE A 18 15.04 -14.09 8.85
C ILE A 18 15.42 -13.45 7.54
N THR A 19 15.61 -14.27 6.49
CA THR A 19 15.87 -13.74 5.16
C THR A 19 14.62 -13.10 4.55
N GLN A 20 14.79 -12.17 3.62
CA GLN A 20 13.67 -11.59 2.86
C GLN A 20 12.79 -12.67 2.20
N GLN A 21 13.42 -13.72 1.65
CA GLN A 21 12.70 -14.81 1.00
C GLN A 21 11.80 -15.57 1.98
N SER A 22 12.33 -15.92 3.15
CA SER A 22 11.60 -16.68 4.18
C SER A 22 10.51 -15.82 4.84
N ALA A 23 10.72 -14.51 4.94
CA ALA A 23 9.77 -13.56 5.54
C ALA A 23 8.55 -13.25 4.66
N ARG A 24 8.57 -13.58 3.36
CA ARG A 24 7.57 -13.11 2.38
C ARG A 24 6.12 -13.37 2.80
N GLU A 25 5.78 -14.61 3.12
CA GLU A 25 4.38 -14.97 3.41
C GLU A 25 3.92 -14.39 4.75
N MET A 26 4.80 -14.34 5.76
CA MET A 26 4.49 -13.69 7.03
C MET A 26 4.27 -12.19 6.85
N LEU A 27 5.17 -11.53 6.12
CA LEU A 27 5.08 -10.09 5.88
C LEU A 27 3.85 -9.73 5.04
N LYS A 28 3.54 -10.53 4.01
CA LYS A 28 2.31 -10.38 3.23
C LYS A 28 1.07 -10.49 4.13
N ALA A 29 1.04 -11.44 5.06
CA ALA A 29 -0.06 -11.60 6.00
C ALA A 29 -0.19 -10.41 6.97
N ASP A 30 0.93 -9.92 7.53
CA ASP A 30 0.96 -8.77 8.42
C ASP A 30 0.46 -7.48 7.73
N PHE A 31 0.85 -7.29 6.48
CA PHE A 31 0.41 -6.18 5.65
C PHE A 31 -0.92 -6.42 4.92
N LYS A 32 -1.60 -7.56 5.19
CA LYS A 32 -2.89 -7.94 4.58
C LYS A 32 -2.85 -7.91 3.03
N GLY A 33 -1.71 -8.26 2.44
CA GLY A 33 -1.47 -8.20 0.99
C GLY A 33 -1.35 -6.79 0.41
N LEU A 34 -1.43 -5.74 1.25
CA LEU A 34 -1.37 -4.34 0.81
C LEU A 34 0.08 -3.82 0.82
N CYS A 35 0.41 -2.97 -0.14
CA CYS A 35 1.67 -2.22 -0.10
C CYS A 35 1.68 -1.29 1.12
N GLY A 36 2.69 -1.40 1.98
CA GLY A 36 2.83 -0.54 3.16
C GLY A 36 2.83 0.94 2.82
N TYR A 37 3.51 1.33 1.74
CA TYR A 37 3.63 2.74 1.38
C TYR A 37 2.37 3.33 0.73
N CYS A 38 1.73 2.61 -0.19
CA CYS A 38 0.63 3.18 -0.97
C CYS A 38 -0.70 2.44 -0.87
N GLY A 39 -0.81 1.42 -0.04
CA GLY A 39 -2.05 0.66 0.16
C GLY A 39 -2.54 -0.10 -1.08
N LYS A 40 -1.75 -0.19 -2.18
CA LYS A 40 -2.13 -0.96 -3.36
C LYS A 40 -2.26 -2.43 -3.00
N ASN A 41 -3.34 -3.08 -3.45
CA ASN A 41 -3.54 -4.51 -3.29
C ASN A 41 -2.65 -5.30 -4.26
N GLY A 42 -2.02 -6.37 -3.75
CA GLY A 42 -1.17 -7.27 -4.53
C GLY A 42 -1.90 -8.43 -5.21
N VAL A 43 -3.18 -8.64 -4.91
CA VAL A 43 -3.96 -9.75 -5.46
C VAL A 43 -4.20 -9.55 -6.97
N GLY A 44 -3.95 -10.60 -7.75
CA GLY A 44 -4.20 -10.61 -9.19
C GLY A 44 -3.21 -9.78 -10.02
N LEU A 45 -2.12 -9.29 -9.45
CA LEU A 45 -1.10 -8.54 -10.18
C LEU A 45 -0.05 -9.47 -10.80
N ARG A 46 0.34 -9.21 -12.07
CA ARG A 46 1.42 -9.95 -12.75
C ARG A 46 2.78 -9.80 -12.06
N LYS A 47 3.08 -8.61 -11.51
CA LYS A 47 4.33 -8.33 -10.83
C LYS A 47 4.19 -8.60 -9.33
N ARG A 48 5.05 -9.47 -8.81
CA ARG A 48 5.10 -9.80 -7.38
C ARG A 48 5.55 -8.59 -6.56
N PHE A 49 5.00 -8.45 -5.36
CA PHE A 49 5.48 -7.48 -4.39
C PHE A 49 6.85 -7.90 -3.84
N HIS A 50 7.53 -6.95 -3.24
CA HIS A 50 8.88 -7.09 -2.70
C HIS A 50 8.85 -6.97 -1.17
N VAL A 51 9.81 -7.60 -0.53
CA VAL A 51 10.22 -7.28 0.84
C VAL A 51 11.23 -6.15 0.73
N ASP A 52 10.84 -4.94 1.10
CA ASP A 52 11.69 -3.77 1.12
C ASP A 52 12.34 -3.62 2.51
N HIS A 53 13.54 -3.08 2.58
CA HIS A 53 14.16 -2.66 3.83
C HIS A 53 13.78 -1.21 4.12
N PHE A 54 13.09 -0.97 5.23
CA PHE A 54 12.70 0.40 5.63
C PHE A 54 13.92 1.28 5.80
N VAL A 55 14.86 0.90 6.67
CA VAL A 55 16.22 1.45 6.68
C VAL A 55 17.04 0.71 5.60
N PRO A 56 17.63 1.42 4.63
CA PRO A 56 18.35 0.81 3.53
C PRO A 56 19.52 -0.09 3.98
N ARG A 57 19.74 -1.21 3.27
CA ARG A 57 20.79 -2.19 3.57
C ARG A 57 22.20 -1.61 3.52
N ASN A 58 22.44 -0.63 2.66
CA ASN A 58 23.74 0.06 2.55
C ASN A 58 24.03 0.96 3.75
N LEU A 59 22.97 1.42 4.43
CA LEU A 59 23.09 2.29 5.61
C LEU A 59 23.13 1.47 6.92
N ASP A 60 22.42 0.36 7.00
CA ASP A 60 22.38 -0.50 8.20
C ASP A 60 22.49 -1.99 7.82
N LYS A 61 23.73 -2.50 7.85
CA LYS A 61 24.02 -3.91 7.55
C LYS A 61 23.55 -4.86 8.64
N ASP A 62 23.42 -4.38 9.87
CA ASP A 62 23.03 -5.21 11.02
C ASP A 62 21.54 -5.58 10.94
N ARG A 63 20.73 -4.74 10.27
CA ARG A 63 19.28 -4.95 10.13
C ARG A 63 18.85 -5.59 8.80
N VAL A 64 19.77 -6.19 8.07
CA VAL A 64 19.44 -6.87 6.78
C VAL A 64 18.53 -8.07 6.96
N LYS A 65 18.61 -8.75 8.13
CA LYS A 65 17.75 -9.90 8.49
C LYS A 65 16.74 -9.57 9.59
N ASP A 66 16.63 -8.32 9.98
CA ASP A 66 15.70 -7.86 11.00
C ASP A 66 14.29 -7.71 10.40
N TYR A 67 13.37 -8.58 10.85
CA TYR A 67 11.98 -8.55 10.39
C TYR A 67 11.31 -7.19 10.67
N SER A 68 11.67 -6.53 11.76
CA SER A 68 11.13 -5.21 12.11
C SER A 68 11.51 -4.12 11.10
N ASN A 69 12.55 -4.38 10.29
CA ASN A 69 12.99 -3.51 9.21
C ASN A 69 12.33 -3.83 7.84
N PHE A 70 11.45 -4.82 7.76
CA PHE A 70 10.83 -5.21 6.50
C PHE A 70 9.49 -4.54 6.26
N VAL A 71 9.26 -4.12 5.01
CA VAL A 71 8.02 -3.55 4.53
C VAL A 71 7.54 -4.32 3.31
N TRP A 72 6.27 -4.73 3.30
CA TRP A 72 5.64 -5.31 2.12
C TRP A 72 5.37 -4.21 1.10
N SER A 73 6.03 -4.24 -0.04
CA SER A 73 6.04 -3.12 -0.99
C SER A 73 5.69 -3.54 -2.41
N CYS A 74 4.86 -2.76 -3.08
CA CYS A 74 4.64 -2.93 -4.51
C CYS A 74 5.91 -2.55 -5.31
N PRO A 75 6.13 -3.12 -6.52
CA PRO A 75 7.33 -2.84 -7.31
C PRO A 75 7.62 -1.36 -7.50
N LYS A 76 6.59 -0.54 -7.72
CA LYS A 76 6.75 0.89 -7.96
C LYS A 76 7.23 1.64 -6.70
N CYS A 77 6.64 1.34 -5.52
CA CYS A 77 7.10 1.96 -4.27
C CYS A 77 8.50 1.50 -3.90
N ASN A 78 8.80 0.20 -4.06
CA ASN A 78 10.13 -0.34 -3.79
C ASN A 78 11.21 0.34 -4.66
N LEU A 79 10.93 0.47 -5.97
CA LEU A 79 11.85 1.14 -6.90
C LEU A 79 12.07 2.62 -6.55
N ILE A 80 10.99 3.36 -6.25
CA ILE A 80 11.08 4.80 -5.97
C ILE A 80 11.76 5.03 -4.62
N LYS A 81 11.37 4.28 -3.58
CA LYS A 81 12.01 4.41 -2.27
C LYS A 81 13.48 4.02 -2.35
N SER A 82 13.82 2.89 -2.97
CA SER A 82 15.21 2.43 -3.14
C SER A 82 16.03 2.66 -1.85
N ASP A 83 17.20 3.26 -1.96
CA ASP A 83 18.10 3.60 -0.87
C ASP A 83 17.89 5.02 -0.31
N GLN A 84 16.75 5.66 -0.64
CA GLN A 84 16.46 6.99 -0.11
C GLN A 84 16.34 6.94 1.42
N TRP A 85 17.19 7.73 2.09
CA TRP A 85 17.17 7.93 3.54
C TRP A 85 17.62 9.36 3.85
N PRO A 86 16.71 10.34 3.82
CA PRO A 86 17.04 11.76 3.86
C PRO A 86 17.83 12.21 5.07
N THR A 87 17.63 11.60 6.25
CA THR A 87 18.32 11.95 7.49
C THR A 87 19.80 11.54 7.49
N LYS A 88 20.21 10.61 6.61
CA LYS A 88 21.56 10.00 6.58
C LYS A 88 21.98 9.27 7.87
N ASN A 89 21.09 9.20 8.88
CA ASN A 89 21.33 8.53 10.15
C ASN A 89 20.41 7.31 10.28
N LYS A 90 21.00 6.11 10.40
CA LYS A 90 20.23 4.85 10.48
C LYS A 90 19.26 4.78 11.68
N ALA A 91 19.58 5.47 12.78
CA ALA A 91 18.78 5.50 13.98
C ALA A 91 17.64 6.54 13.93
N VAL A 92 17.66 7.45 12.96
CA VAL A 92 16.72 8.57 12.87
C VAL A 92 15.91 8.45 11.56
N PRO A 93 14.70 7.87 11.59
CA PRO A 93 13.88 7.70 10.39
C PRO A 93 13.37 9.02 9.83
N TYR A 94 13.12 10.00 10.68
CA TYR A 94 12.79 11.37 10.29
C TYR A 94 13.26 12.37 11.36
N GLN A 95 13.49 13.61 10.92
CA GLN A 95 13.82 14.73 11.78
C GLN A 95 13.13 15.99 11.26
N GLY A 96 12.25 16.58 12.07
CA GLY A 96 11.37 17.65 11.62
C GLY A 96 10.50 17.18 10.44
N ASP A 97 10.62 17.86 9.32
CA ASP A 97 9.83 17.59 8.13
C ASP A 97 10.54 16.66 7.12
N VAL A 98 11.69 16.09 7.48
CA VAL A 98 12.57 15.34 6.57
C VAL A 98 12.70 13.88 7.00
N GLY A 99 12.37 12.94 6.11
CA GLY A 99 12.54 11.51 6.36
C GLY A 99 11.37 10.64 5.94
N PHE A 100 11.28 9.47 6.55
CA PHE A 100 10.21 8.50 6.34
C PHE A 100 9.61 8.05 7.66
N VAL A 101 8.30 7.84 7.68
CA VAL A 101 7.59 7.16 8.78
C VAL A 101 7.36 5.71 8.38
N ASP A 102 7.65 4.78 9.30
CA ASP A 102 7.42 3.34 9.05
C ASP A 102 5.92 3.07 8.82
N PRO A 103 5.55 2.45 7.69
CA PRO A 103 4.15 2.15 7.39
C PRO A 103 3.45 1.23 8.39
N ALA A 104 4.21 0.47 9.18
CA ALA A 104 3.67 -0.41 10.22
C ALA A 104 3.60 0.27 11.60
N SER A 105 4.06 1.52 11.72
CA SER A 105 3.91 2.30 12.94
C SER A 105 2.53 2.96 13.05
N SER A 106 2.10 3.27 14.28
CA SER A 106 0.87 4.03 14.51
C SER A 106 0.96 5.47 14.01
N GLU A 107 2.16 6.00 13.83
CA GLU A 107 2.40 7.38 13.39
C GLU A 107 2.13 7.58 11.90
N PHE A 108 2.21 6.52 11.09
CA PHE A 108 2.04 6.63 9.64
C PHE A 108 0.73 7.34 9.26
N ASP A 109 -0.36 6.98 9.91
CA ASP A 109 -1.68 7.58 9.69
C ASP A 109 -1.82 9.01 10.24
N LEU A 110 -0.87 9.48 11.07
CA LEU A 110 -0.82 10.88 11.52
C LEU A 110 -0.29 11.79 10.41
N HIS A 111 0.56 11.27 9.53
CA HIS A 111 1.25 12.05 8.51
C HIS A 111 0.63 11.93 7.12
N LEU A 112 0.04 10.77 6.79
CA LEU A 112 -0.51 10.48 5.47
C LEU A 112 -1.98 10.08 5.53
N PHE A 113 -2.72 10.42 4.47
CA PHE A 113 -4.13 10.03 4.34
C PHE A 113 -4.55 9.92 2.86
N ARG A 114 -5.73 9.33 2.62
CA ARG A 114 -6.41 9.45 1.33
C ARG A 114 -7.50 10.51 1.41
N ASN A 115 -7.52 11.40 0.44
CA ASN A 115 -8.60 12.36 0.26
C ASN A 115 -9.89 11.66 -0.24
N GLN A 116 -10.95 12.43 -0.47
CA GLN A 116 -12.25 11.92 -0.94
C GLN A 116 -12.17 11.21 -2.29
N ASN A 117 -11.24 11.60 -3.15
CA ASN A 117 -11.01 10.98 -4.45
C ASN A 117 -10.14 9.70 -4.38
N GLY A 118 -9.61 9.37 -3.20
CA GLY A 118 -8.72 8.23 -2.99
C GLY A 118 -7.24 8.53 -3.24
N ARG A 119 -6.87 9.80 -3.52
CA ARG A 119 -5.47 10.23 -3.71
C ARG A 119 -4.76 10.30 -2.35
N ILE A 120 -3.49 9.89 -2.33
CA ILE A 120 -2.66 9.96 -1.12
C ILE A 120 -2.09 11.38 -0.99
N GLU A 121 -2.28 11.96 0.18
CA GLU A 121 -1.82 13.31 0.53
C GLU A 121 -1.18 13.34 1.92
N GLY A 122 -0.33 14.34 2.16
CA GLY A 122 0.28 14.58 3.47
C GLY A 122 -0.59 15.49 4.34
N LYS A 123 -0.83 15.08 5.59
CA LYS A 123 -1.47 15.91 6.63
C LYS A 123 -0.49 16.91 7.26
N THR A 124 0.78 16.52 7.33
CA THR A 124 1.87 17.30 7.93
C THR A 124 2.92 17.62 6.88
N GLU A 125 3.86 18.51 7.17
CA GLU A 125 4.95 18.81 6.24
C GLU A 125 5.81 17.57 5.99
N LEU A 126 6.10 16.75 7.01
CA LEU A 126 6.73 15.43 6.84
C LEU A 126 5.94 14.54 5.87
N GLY A 127 4.62 14.46 6.05
CA GLY A 127 3.74 13.69 5.15
C GLY A 127 3.76 14.22 3.72
N LYS A 128 3.76 15.54 3.52
CA LYS A 128 3.89 16.17 2.21
C LYS A 128 5.25 15.87 1.57
N GLN A 129 6.31 15.88 2.37
CA GLN A 129 7.65 15.53 1.91
C GLN A 129 7.72 14.04 1.53
N MET A 130 7.14 13.13 2.32
CA MET A 130 7.02 11.71 1.97
C MET A 130 6.24 11.50 0.67
N CYS A 131 5.17 12.26 0.41
CA CYS A 131 4.44 12.23 -0.85
C CYS A 131 5.33 12.61 -2.04
N ARG A 132 6.21 13.59 -1.88
CA ARG A 132 7.20 13.98 -2.90
C ARG A 132 8.24 12.88 -3.12
N LEU A 133 8.86 12.35 -2.05
CA LEU A 133 9.87 11.29 -2.10
C LEU A 133 9.35 10.00 -2.75
N LEU A 134 8.09 9.63 -2.49
CA LEU A 134 7.44 8.45 -3.07
C LEU A 134 6.72 8.74 -4.40
N ASN A 135 6.84 9.97 -4.91
CA ASN A 135 6.22 10.43 -6.15
C ASN A 135 4.69 10.20 -6.19
N PHE A 136 4.00 10.30 -5.05
CA PHE A 136 2.54 10.09 -5.02
C PHE A 136 1.78 11.13 -5.85
N HIS A 137 2.31 12.35 -5.95
CA HIS A 137 1.74 13.43 -6.76
C HIS A 137 1.79 13.15 -8.28
N LEU A 138 2.71 12.29 -8.74
CA LEU A 138 2.86 11.88 -10.15
C LEU A 138 2.18 10.53 -10.46
N ARG A 139 1.53 9.92 -9.47
CA ARG A 139 0.99 8.56 -9.60
C ARG A 139 -0.51 8.58 -9.45
N LYS A 140 -1.21 7.84 -10.30
CA LYS A 140 -2.67 7.66 -10.22
C LYS A 140 -3.04 6.69 -9.08
N THR A 141 -2.66 7.03 -7.82
CA THR A 141 -2.94 6.17 -6.65
C THR A 141 -4.43 6.00 -6.40
N GLU A 142 -5.23 6.99 -6.79
CA GLU A 142 -6.69 7.00 -6.72
C GLU A 142 -7.35 5.97 -7.65
N LEU A 143 -6.81 5.73 -8.83
CA LEU A 143 -7.37 4.74 -9.76
C LEU A 143 -7.22 3.32 -9.21
N PHE A 144 -6.02 2.96 -8.72
CA PHE A 144 -5.81 1.67 -8.08
C PHE A 144 -6.72 1.50 -6.86
N TRP A 145 -6.90 2.56 -6.09
CA TRP A 145 -7.81 2.55 -4.96
C TRP A 145 -9.27 2.30 -5.38
N LYS A 146 -9.75 3.01 -6.39
CA LYS A 146 -11.11 2.81 -6.95
C LYS A 146 -11.31 1.39 -7.46
N VAL A 147 -10.35 0.85 -8.22
CA VAL A 147 -10.37 -0.54 -8.71
C VAL A 147 -10.48 -1.53 -7.55
N ASP A 148 -9.67 -1.35 -6.50
CA ASP A 148 -9.70 -2.23 -5.32
C ASP A 148 -11.05 -2.13 -4.58
N GLN A 149 -11.63 -0.94 -4.43
CA GLN A 149 -12.95 -0.76 -3.81
C GLN A 149 -14.06 -1.43 -4.63
N LEU A 150 -14.09 -1.21 -5.94
CA LEU A 150 -15.08 -1.82 -6.83
C LEU A 150 -14.98 -3.36 -6.82
N ARG A 151 -13.77 -3.92 -6.86
CA ARG A 151 -13.56 -5.37 -6.76
C ARG A 151 -14.09 -5.95 -5.45
N GLN A 152 -13.85 -5.28 -4.32
CA GLN A 152 -14.37 -5.71 -3.02
C GLN A 152 -15.90 -5.68 -3.00
N GLN A 153 -16.51 -4.64 -3.55
CA GLN A 153 -17.96 -4.53 -3.65
C GLN A 153 -18.57 -5.60 -4.55
N ILE A 154 -17.97 -5.83 -5.71
CA ILE A 154 -18.40 -6.88 -6.66
C ILE A 154 -18.30 -8.26 -5.99
N GLU A 155 -17.22 -8.54 -5.28
CA GLU A 155 -17.05 -9.83 -4.58
C GLU A 155 -18.07 -10.03 -3.47
N GLU A 156 -18.39 -8.98 -2.72
CA GLU A 156 -19.46 -9.01 -1.73
C GLU A 156 -20.84 -9.31 -2.36
N MET A 157 -21.14 -8.69 -3.52
CA MET A 157 -22.39 -8.95 -4.24
C MET A 157 -22.44 -10.37 -4.79
N ARG A 158 -21.34 -10.89 -5.31
CA ARG A 158 -21.23 -12.29 -5.76
C ARG A 158 -21.50 -13.27 -4.62
N ARG A 159 -20.94 -13.02 -3.46
CA ARG A 159 -21.17 -13.83 -2.27
C ARG A 159 -22.66 -13.85 -1.89
N LYS A 160 -23.29 -12.68 -1.81
CA LYS A 160 -24.73 -12.56 -1.53
C LYS A 160 -25.59 -13.25 -2.58
N HIS A 161 -25.19 -13.21 -3.84
CA HIS A 161 -25.88 -13.93 -4.90
C HIS A 161 -25.84 -15.44 -4.68
N VAL A 162 -24.66 -16.01 -4.39
CA VAL A 162 -24.50 -17.44 -4.10
C VAL A 162 -25.30 -17.86 -2.87
N GLU A 163 -25.38 -17.01 -1.86
CA GLU A 163 -26.18 -17.23 -0.64
C GLU A 163 -27.71 -17.04 -0.86
N GLY A 164 -28.13 -16.61 -2.06
CA GLY A 164 -29.54 -16.33 -2.35
C GLY A 164 -30.10 -15.08 -1.65
N SER A 165 -29.23 -14.22 -1.10
CA SER A 165 -29.61 -13.03 -0.31
C SER A 165 -29.46 -11.71 -1.07
N LEU A 166 -29.11 -11.74 -2.38
CA LEU A 166 -28.93 -10.54 -3.19
C LEU A 166 -30.30 -9.98 -3.64
N SER A 167 -30.63 -8.76 -3.22
CA SER A 167 -31.83 -8.04 -3.64
C SER A 167 -31.73 -7.54 -5.09
N LEU A 168 -32.89 -7.14 -5.67
CA LEU A 168 -32.94 -6.55 -7.01
C LEU A 168 -32.06 -5.28 -7.11
N ASP A 169 -32.07 -4.43 -6.08
CA ASP A 169 -31.21 -3.23 -6.03
C ASP A 169 -29.72 -3.63 -5.89
N GLY A 170 -29.43 -4.70 -5.18
CA GLY A 170 -28.10 -5.29 -5.12
C GLY A 170 -27.61 -5.75 -6.49
N TYR A 171 -28.48 -6.33 -7.32
CA TYR A 171 -28.15 -6.71 -8.71
C TYR A 171 -27.87 -5.49 -9.59
N ARG A 172 -28.68 -4.44 -9.51
CA ARG A 172 -28.47 -3.20 -10.25
C ARG A 172 -27.12 -2.59 -9.89
N TYR A 173 -26.83 -2.49 -8.59
CA TYR A 173 -25.56 -1.99 -8.09
C TYR A 173 -24.37 -2.84 -8.55
N TYR A 174 -24.50 -4.17 -8.55
CA TYR A 174 -23.47 -5.09 -9.06
C TYR A 174 -23.13 -4.80 -10.53
N VAL A 175 -24.16 -4.66 -11.38
CA VAL A 175 -23.96 -4.36 -12.82
C VAL A 175 -23.28 -3.00 -13.02
N GLU A 176 -23.71 -1.97 -12.29
CA GLU A 176 -23.11 -0.63 -12.37
C GLU A 176 -21.65 -0.65 -11.92
N ALA A 177 -21.33 -1.35 -10.84
CA ALA A 177 -19.97 -1.49 -10.32
C ALA A 177 -19.07 -2.24 -11.32
N ASP A 178 -19.56 -3.30 -11.96
CA ASP A 178 -18.82 -4.06 -12.96
C ASP A 178 -18.56 -3.23 -14.23
N ILE A 179 -19.55 -2.50 -14.73
CA ILE A 179 -19.38 -1.57 -15.85
C ILE A 179 -18.35 -0.49 -15.51
N MET A 180 -18.42 0.09 -14.31
CA MET A 180 -17.47 1.11 -13.88
C MET A 180 -16.04 0.55 -13.77
N LEU A 181 -15.90 -0.65 -13.22
CA LEU A 181 -14.61 -1.34 -13.13
C LEU A 181 -13.99 -1.53 -14.51
N ASN A 182 -14.76 -2.05 -15.48
CA ASN A 182 -14.27 -2.28 -16.83
C ASN A 182 -13.85 -0.97 -17.52
N ARG A 183 -14.64 0.10 -17.41
CA ARG A 183 -14.27 1.43 -17.93
C ARG A 183 -12.95 1.96 -17.36
N ILE A 184 -12.72 1.79 -16.05
CA ILE A 184 -11.46 2.21 -15.42
C ILE A 184 -10.30 1.36 -15.93
N LEU A 185 -10.48 0.05 -16.06
CA LEU A 185 -9.46 -0.85 -16.56
C LEU A 185 -9.11 -0.52 -18.01
N ASP A 186 -10.08 -0.30 -18.87
CA ASP A 186 -9.88 0.09 -20.28
C ASP A 186 -9.08 1.39 -20.38
N ALA A 187 -9.47 2.42 -19.63
CA ALA A 187 -8.74 3.69 -19.58
C ALA A 187 -7.28 3.51 -19.08
N MET A 188 -7.02 2.55 -18.20
CA MET A 188 -5.66 2.25 -17.75
C MET A 188 -4.81 1.50 -18.78
N TYR A 189 -5.45 0.78 -19.73
CA TYR A 189 -4.76 0.10 -20.82
C TYR A 189 -4.43 1.03 -21.99
N ILE A 190 -5.35 1.94 -22.36
CA ILE A 190 -5.19 2.88 -23.48
C ILE A 190 -4.03 3.86 -23.24
N GLU A 191 -3.76 4.24 -22.00
CA GLU A 191 -2.63 5.15 -21.67
C GLU A 191 -1.24 4.49 -21.75
N LYS A 192 -1.13 3.26 -22.24
CA LYS A 192 0.16 2.52 -22.36
C LYS A 192 0.67 2.41 -23.81
N GLU A 193 -0.08 2.90 -24.77
CA GLU A 193 0.34 3.08 -26.17
C GLU A 193 0.84 4.50 -26.40
#